data_4a3cdfbfe4bc23e7904cf8a716da38d2
#
_entry.id   4a3cdfbfe4bc23e7904cf8a716da38d2
#
_cell.length_a   1.000
_cell.length_b   1.000
_cell.length_c   1.000
_cell.angle_alpha   90.00
_cell.angle_beta   90.00
_cell.angle_gamma   90.00
#
_symmetry.space_group_name_H-M   'P 1'
#
loop_
_entity.id
_entity.type
_entity.pdbx_description
1 polymer ?
#
loop_
_entity_poly.entity_id
_entity_poly.type
_entity_poly.pdbx_seq_one_letter_code
_entity_poly.pdbx_strand_id
1 'polypeptide(L)'
;PNSTEALAKYHPTDVLVTGFDIIFFWVARMIMMTMHLTKDETGEAQVPFKTVYVHGLVRDQDGEKMSKSKGNVIDPLDLIDGIKLDALLEKRTGNMMQPQLAKKIEKQTLKHFPDGIASYGTDALRFTLCSLASTGRDIKLDLGRIEGNRNFCNKIWNATNYVLMNCEAEDCGQTGGEVELSLADRWIRSRLQKAEQKVTESMGVYRFDHAAEALYHFIWSEYCDWYLELSKPVLWDDNATEAQLRGTRHTLVGVLET
;
A
#
# COMPACT_ATOMS: atom_id res chain seq x y z
N PRO A 1 -28.35 8.36 25.80
CA PRO A 1 -28.39 8.89 24.44
C PRO A 1 -29.64 8.39 23.75
N ASN A 2 -30.26 9.22 22.92
CA ASN A 2 -31.41 8.80 22.15
C ASN A 2 -30.96 7.76 21.10
N SER A 3 -31.73 6.67 20.98
CA SER A 3 -31.53 5.71 19.91
C SER A 3 -31.83 6.40 18.57
N THR A 4 -30.83 6.46 17.70
CA THR A 4 -30.97 7.03 16.35
C THR A 4 -30.55 5.97 15.33
N GLU A 5 -31.07 6.06 14.11
CA GLU A 5 -30.66 5.20 13.01
C GLU A 5 -29.15 5.25 12.76
N ALA A 6 -28.55 6.44 12.83
CA ALA A 6 -27.11 6.64 12.69
C ALA A 6 -26.31 5.92 13.80
N LEU A 7 -26.79 5.98 15.06
CA LEU A 7 -26.14 5.28 16.16
C LEU A 7 -26.20 3.75 15.93
N ALA A 8 -27.35 3.23 15.57
CA ALA A 8 -27.52 1.79 15.32
C ALA A 8 -26.68 1.28 14.14
N LYS A 9 -26.46 2.14 13.12
CA LYS A 9 -25.66 1.78 11.93
C LYS A 9 -24.15 1.87 12.14
N TYR A 10 -23.67 2.88 12.88
CA TYR A 10 -22.25 3.21 12.96
C TYR A 10 -21.61 2.87 14.32
N HIS A 11 -22.39 2.38 15.29
CA HIS A 11 -21.92 2.00 16.61
C HIS A 11 -22.51 0.66 17.05
N PRO A 12 -21.70 -0.28 17.59
CA PRO A 12 -20.23 -0.22 17.72
C PRO A 12 -19.52 -0.37 16.37
N THR A 13 -18.22 0.05 16.31
CA THR A 13 -17.36 -0.17 15.15
C THR A 13 -16.64 -1.51 15.25
N ASP A 14 -16.06 -2.00 14.14
CA ASP A 14 -15.34 -3.27 14.16
C ASP A 14 -13.86 -3.09 14.52
N VAL A 15 -13.18 -2.15 13.88
CA VAL A 15 -11.73 -1.95 14.03
C VAL A 15 -11.40 -0.51 14.36
N LEU A 16 -10.60 -0.31 15.41
CA LEU A 16 -9.96 0.95 15.73
C LEU A 16 -8.48 0.89 15.37
N VAL A 17 -8.01 1.83 14.55
CA VAL A 17 -6.59 1.98 14.19
C VAL A 17 -5.98 3.11 14.99
N THR A 18 -4.88 2.86 15.70
CA THR A 18 -4.25 3.85 16.59
C THR A 18 -2.75 3.66 16.72
N GLY A 19 -2.04 4.74 17.08
CA GLY A 19 -0.68 4.65 17.60
C GLY A 19 -0.66 4.25 19.07
N PHE A 20 0.41 3.61 19.52
CA PHE A 20 0.54 3.19 20.92
C PHE A 20 0.59 4.37 21.90
N ASP A 21 1.08 5.52 21.46
CA ASP A 21 1.28 6.72 22.27
C ASP A 21 0.00 7.44 22.67
N ILE A 22 -1.12 7.14 22.04
CA ILE A 22 -2.43 7.74 22.34
C ILE A 22 -3.45 6.75 22.93
N ILE A 23 -3.04 5.53 23.28
CA ILE A 23 -3.94 4.53 23.86
C ILE A 23 -4.61 5.06 25.13
N PHE A 24 -3.87 5.62 26.07
CA PHE A 24 -4.43 6.16 27.31
C PHE A 24 -5.27 7.41 27.12
N PHE A 25 -4.90 8.28 26.19
CA PHE A 25 -5.58 9.56 26.02
C PHE A 25 -6.81 9.46 25.15
N TRP A 26 -6.79 8.57 24.18
CA TRP A 26 -7.81 8.48 23.15
C TRP A 26 -8.61 7.18 23.26
N VAL A 27 -7.96 6.02 23.18
CA VAL A 27 -8.62 4.72 23.16
C VAL A 27 -9.33 4.44 24.51
N ALA A 28 -8.62 4.57 25.62
CA ALA A 28 -9.19 4.35 26.96
C ALA A 28 -10.37 5.29 27.21
N ARG A 29 -10.27 6.55 26.79
CA ARG A 29 -11.39 7.52 26.92
C ARG A 29 -12.62 7.11 26.12
N MET A 30 -12.44 6.65 24.88
CA MET A 30 -13.55 6.15 24.07
C MET A 30 -14.21 4.94 24.73
N ILE A 31 -13.43 3.99 25.23
CA ILE A 31 -13.95 2.80 25.92
C ILE A 31 -14.76 3.24 27.15
N MET A 32 -14.19 4.05 28.03
CA MET A 32 -14.84 4.51 29.26
C MET A 32 -16.15 5.26 28.98
N MET A 33 -16.13 6.21 28.05
CA MET A 33 -17.30 7.03 27.72
C MET A 33 -18.40 6.18 27.08
N THR A 34 -18.04 5.32 26.13
CA THR A 34 -19.01 4.49 25.44
C THR A 34 -19.66 3.48 26.41
N MET A 35 -18.85 2.74 27.16
CA MET A 35 -19.38 1.74 28.11
C MET A 35 -20.23 2.38 29.22
N HIS A 36 -19.97 3.65 29.57
CA HIS A 36 -20.79 4.38 30.54
C HIS A 36 -22.11 4.87 29.94
N LEU A 37 -22.06 5.46 28.75
CA LEU A 37 -23.19 6.18 28.15
C LEU A 37 -24.08 5.31 27.26
N THR A 38 -23.52 4.24 26.66
CA THR A 38 -24.24 3.40 25.69
C THR A 38 -24.46 2.01 26.27
N LYS A 39 -25.72 1.65 26.37
CA LYS A 39 -26.19 0.31 26.83
C LYS A 39 -26.91 -0.37 25.69
N ASP A 40 -26.82 -1.69 25.64
CA ASP A 40 -27.66 -2.50 24.76
C ASP A 40 -29.11 -2.64 25.30
N GLU A 41 -29.90 -3.41 24.59
CA GLU A 41 -31.32 -3.66 24.96
C GLU A 41 -31.48 -4.37 26.30
N THR A 42 -30.43 -5.09 26.78
CA THR A 42 -30.40 -5.77 28.06
C THR A 42 -29.89 -4.90 29.21
N GLY A 43 -29.41 -3.69 28.90
CA GLY A 43 -28.79 -2.77 29.86
C GLY A 43 -27.28 -3.01 30.06
N GLU A 44 -26.67 -3.94 29.31
CA GLU A 44 -25.25 -4.21 29.37
C GLU A 44 -24.44 -3.12 28.63
N ALA A 45 -23.22 -2.88 29.10
CA ALA A 45 -22.33 -1.89 28.52
C ALA A 45 -21.84 -2.31 27.15
N GLN A 46 -22.01 -1.46 26.13
CA GLN A 46 -21.51 -1.75 24.79
C GLN A 46 -20.02 -1.45 24.67
N VAL A 47 -19.25 -2.41 24.17
CA VAL A 47 -17.83 -2.22 23.80
C VAL A 47 -17.78 -1.48 22.45
N PRO A 48 -17.05 -0.37 22.34
CA PRO A 48 -17.09 0.51 21.15
C PRO A 48 -16.51 -0.11 19.88
N PHE A 49 -15.59 -1.08 19.99
CA PHE A 49 -14.93 -1.76 18.87
C PHE A 49 -14.42 -3.14 19.27
N LYS A 50 -14.39 -4.06 18.32
CA LYS A 50 -14.00 -5.46 18.57
C LYS A 50 -12.48 -5.65 18.54
N THR A 51 -11.79 -4.90 17.67
CA THR A 51 -10.36 -5.03 17.44
C THR A 51 -9.68 -3.67 17.56
N VAL A 52 -8.51 -3.63 18.19
CA VAL A 52 -7.62 -2.46 18.21
C VAL A 52 -6.35 -2.81 17.46
N TYR A 53 -6.16 -2.19 16.28
CA TYR A 53 -4.94 -2.31 15.52
C TYR A 53 -3.96 -1.20 15.93
N VAL A 54 -2.86 -1.58 16.56
CA VAL A 54 -1.83 -0.63 17.02
C VAL A 54 -0.71 -0.61 15.99
N HIS A 55 -0.62 0.51 15.25
CA HIS A 55 0.44 0.71 14.24
C HIS A 55 1.71 1.32 14.83
N GLY A 56 2.84 1.13 14.16
CA GLY A 56 4.09 1.83 14.44
C GLY A 56 4.03 3.31 14.06
N LEU A 57 4.82 4.15 14.72
CA LEU A 57 4.95 5.56 14.36
C LEU A 57 5.99 5.73 13.25
N VAL A 58 5.69 6.59 12.30
CA VAL A 58 6.68 7.01 11.29
C VAL A 58 7.64 8.01 11.93
N ARG A 59 8.92 7.67 11.93
CA ARG A 59 10.03 8.48 12.43
C ARG A 59 10.80 9.09 11.26
N ASP A 60 11.52 10.17 11.53
CA ASP A 60 12.38 10.79 10.53
C ASP A 60 13.57 9.89 10.15
N GLN A 61 14.42 10.38 9.26
CA GLN A 61 15.60 9.64 8.76
C GLN A 61 16.66 9.37 9.83
N ASP A 62 16.69 10.16 10.91
CA ASP A 62 17.57 9.96 12.05
C ASP A 62 16.93 9.04 13.11
N GLY A 63 15.67 8.60 12.90
CA GLY A 63 14.90 7.75 13.83
C GLY A 63 14.21 8.53 14.94
N GLU A 64 14.17 9.87 14.86
CA GLU A 64 13.51 10.72 15.84
C GLU A 64 12.00 10.83 15.55
N LYS A 65 11.19 10.99 16.62
CA LYS A 65 9.76 11.26 16.48
C LYS A 65 9.55 12.59 15.77
N MET A 66 8.79 12.58 14.67
CA MET A 66 8.45 13.79 13.94
C MET A 66 7.49 14.67 14.73
N SER A 67 7.80 15.97 14.80
CA SER A 67 6.92 16.96 15.42
C SER A 67 7.11 18.35 14.78
N LYS A 68 6.05 19.15 14.75
CA LYS A 68 6.10 20.53 14.25
C LYS A 68 7.07 21.39 15.07
N SER A 69 7.15 21.17 16.38
CA SER A 69 8.08 21.91 17.26
C SER A 69 9.55 21.62 16.98
N LYS A 70 9.88 20.43 16.50
CA LYS A 70 11.25 20.04 16.10
C LYS A 70 11.57 20.41 14.63
N GLY A 71 10.58 20.79 13.82
CA GLY A 71 10.74 21.10 12.41
C GLY A 71 11.20 19.93 11.53
N ASN A 72 11.09 18.68 12.03
CA ASN A 72 11.50 17.48 11.31
C ASN A 72 10.34 16.73 10.66
N VAL A 73 9.17 17.35 10.58
CA VAL A 73 8.01 16.76 9.90
C VAL A 73 8.24 16.76 8.39
N ILE A 74 7.92 15.65 7.75
CA ILE A 74 7.84 15.52 6.30
C ILE A 74 6.36 15.36 5.96
N ASP A 75 5.88 16.24 5.09
CA ASP A 75 4.51 16.18 4.59
C ASP A 75 4.39 15.05 3.57
N PRO A 76 3.42 14.13 3.71
CA PRO A 76 3.17 13.11 2.70
C PRO A 76 2.97 13.67 1.28
N LEU A 77 2.39 14.85 1.13
CA LEU A 77 2.23 15.50 -0.17
C LEU A 77 3.57 15.84 -0.82
N ASP A 78 4.57 16.24 -0.02
CA ASP A 78 5.91 16.51 -0.53
C ASP A 78 6.60 15.22 -1.05
N LEU A 79 6.22 14.05 -0.54
CA LEU A 79 6.68 12.76 -1.05
C LEU A 79 5.93 12.32 -2.31
N ILE A 80 4.64 12.65 -2.40
CA ILE A 80 3.79 12.31 -3.53
C ILE A 80 4.14 13.18 -4.75
N ASP A 81 4.11 14.50 -4.57
CA ASP A 81 4.22 15.48 -5.66
C ASP A 81 5.65 15.96 -5.88
N GLY A 82 6.52 15.73 -4.91
CA GLY A 82 7.86 16.30 -4.87
C GLY A 82 7.88 17.74 -4.38
N ILE A 83 9.05 18.20 -3.91
CA ILE A 83 9.26 19.58 -3.49
C ILE A 83 10.72 20.00 -3.73
N LYS A 84 10.91 21.20 -4.28
CA LYS A 84 12.26 21.77 -4.46
C LYS A 84 12.87 22.16 -3.12
N LEU A 85 14.19 22.15 -3.05
CA LEU A 85 14.95 22.43 -1.82
C LEU A 85 14.56 23.76 -1.16
N ASP A 86 14.48 24.85 -1.94
CA ASP A 86 14.16 26.18 -1.37
C ASP A 86 12.80 26.21 -0.70
N ALA A 87 11.77 25.65 -1.35
CA ALA A 87 10.43 25.54 -0.80
C ALA A 87 10.37 24.59 0.43
N LEU A 88 11.16 23.51 0.42
CA LEU A 88 11.27 22.60 1.56
C LEU A 88 11.92 23.29 2.77
N LEU A 89 12.97 24.08 2.53
CA LEU A 89 13.63 24.87 3.58
C LEU A 89 12.66 25.89 4.17
N GLU A 90 11.96 26.66 3.35
CA GLU A 90 10.95 27.61 3.78
C GLU A 90 9.84 26.93 4.62
N LYS A 91 9.29 25.81 4.12
CA LYS A 91 8.25 25.04 4.82
C LYS A 91 8.71 24.53 6.18
N ARG A 92 9.97 24.09 6.32
CA ARG A 92 10.51 23.52 7.56
C ARG A 92 11.00 24.56 8.55
N THR A 93 11.37 25.77 8.09
CA THR A 93 11.93 26.83 8.96
C THR A 93 11.01 28.02 9.14
N GLY A 94 10.01 28.24 8.27
CA GLY A 94 9.23 29.46 8.21
C GLY A 94 8.25 29.69 9.37
N ASN A 95 7.69 28.65 9.99
CA ASN A 95 6.68 28.76 11.05
C ASN A 95 7.08 27.97 12.31
N MET A 96 8.33 28.10 12.75
CA MET A 96 8.84 27.35 13.88
C MET A 96 8.42 27.97 15.22
N MET A 97 7.96 27.13 16.14
CA MET A 97 7.74 27.51 17.54
C MET A 97 9.05 27.88 18.28
N GLN A 98 10.20 27.42 17.78
CA GLN A 98 11.53 27.64 18.34
C GLN A 98 12.50 28.14 17.25
N PRO A 99 12.54 29.45 16.95
CA PRO A 99 13.37 30.02 15.89
C PRO A 99 14.87 29.73 16.01
N GLN A 100 15.37 29.52 17.24
CA GLN A 100 16.77 29.18 17.50
C GLN A 100 17.19 27.83 16.88
N LEU A 101 16.24 26.95 16.55
CA LEU A 101 16.54 25.67 15.91
C LEU A 101 16.61 25.76 14.38
N ALA A 102 16.25 26.90 13.77
CA ALA A 102 16.19 27.06 12.32
C ALA A 102 17.49 26.66 11.61
N LYS A 103 18.64 27.18 12.09
CA LYS A 103 19.94 26.83 11.51
C LYS A 103 20.29 25.33 11.59
N LYS A 104 19.87 24.66 12.65
CA LYS A 104 20.08 23.22 12.79
C LYS A 104 19.23 22.44 11.80
N ILE A 105 17.97 22.85 11.65
CA ILE A 105 17.03 22.21 10.73
C ILE A 105 17.44 22.45 9.27
N GLU A 106 17.87 23.66 8.94
CA GLU A 106 18.42 23.99 7.63
C GLU A 106 19.59 23.05 7.29
N LYS A 107 20.57 22.93 8.20
CA LYS A 107 21.72 22.02 8.00
C LYS A 107 21.30 20.56 7.84
N GLN A 108 20.33 20.09 8.62
CA GLN A 108 19.81 18.73 8.49
C GLN A 108 19.05 18.53 7.19
N THR A 109 18.27 19.52 6.77
CA THR A 109 17.53 19.47 5.50
C THR A 109 18.49 19.40 4.31
N LEU A 110 19.51 20.25 4.26
CA LEU A 110 20.56 20.20 3.23
C LEU A 110 21.31 18.87 3.20
N LYS A 111 21.53 18.26 4.38
CA LYS A 111 22.20 16.96 4.46
C LYS A 111 21.35 15.80 3.90
N HIS A 112 20.05 15.78 4.22
CA HIS A 112 19.18 14.67 3.88
C HIS A 112 18.45 14.84 2.55
N PHE A 113 18.29 16.09 2.10
CA PHE A 113 17.54 16.47 0.89
C PHE A 113 18.29 17.53 0.07
N PRO A 114 19.50 17.24 -0.40
CA PRO A 114 20.35 18.27 -1.07
C PRO A 114 19.68 18.87 -2.31
N ASP A 115 18.83 18.11 -2.99
CA ASP A 115 18.11 18.51 -4.21
C ASP A 115 16.60 18.69 -3.98
N GLY A 116 16.15 18.69 -2.70
CA GLY A 116 14.76 18.60 -2.34
C GLY A 116 14.24 17.15 -2.31
N ILE A 117 12.96 16.95 -2.54
CA ILE A 117 12.34 15.61 -2.55
C ILE A 117 11.76 15.39 -3.95
N ALA A 118 12.14 14.28 -4.60
CA ALA A 118 11.55 13.88 -5.87
C ALA A 118 10.10 13.45 -5.72
N SER A 119 9.29 13.57 -6.77
CA SER A 119 7.95 12.99 -6.81
C SER A 119 8.03 11.47 -6.88
N TYR A 120 7.37 10.80 -5.94
CA TYR A 120 7.29 9.33 -5.91
C TYR A 120 5.92 8.79 -6.31
N GLY A 121 4.87 9.61 -6.20
CA GLY A 121 3.49 9.22 -6.44
C GLY A 121 2.81 8.58 -5.23
N THR A 122 1.49 8.59 -5.25
CA THR A 122 0.64 8.11 -4.14
C THR A 122 0.80 6.62 -3.88
N ASP A 123 0.81 5.81 -4.94
CA ASP A 123 0.83 4.34 -4.81
C ASP A 123 2.17 3.85 -4.25
N ALA A 124 3.29 4.43 -4.68
CA ALA A 124 4.60 4.11 -4.14
C ALA A 124 4.70 4.39 -2.64
N LEU A 125 4.19 5.53 -2.18
CA LEU A 125 4.16 5.88 -0.76
C LEU A 125 3.26 4.92 0.03
N ARG A 126 2.03 4.68 -0.44
CA ARG A 126 1.08 3.78 0.23
C ARG A 126 1.61 2.35 0.31
N PHE A 127 2.14 1.82 -0.80
CA PHE A 127 2.71 0.48 -0.83
C PHE A 127 3.92 0.37 0.12
N THR A 128 4.77 1.41 0.17
CA THR A 128 5.88 1.47 1.13
C THR A 128 5.39 1.38 2.57
N LEU A 129 4.38 2.16 2.94
CA LEU A 129 3.82 2.14 4.29
C LEU A 129 3.21 0.76 4.62
N CYS A 130 2.49 0.14 3.69
CA CYS A 130 1.97 -1.22 3.86
C CYS A 130 3.11 -2.24 4.04
N SER A 131 4.15 -2.18 3.23
CA SER A 131 5.30 -3.11 3.32
C SER A 131 6.10 -2.98 4.61
N LEU A 132 6.01 -1.83 5.29
CA LEU A 132 6.67 -1.56 6.57
C LEU A 132 5.74 -1.72 7.78
N ALA A 133 4.45 -1.97 7.55
CA ALA A 133 3.44 -2.10 8.59
C ALA A 133 3.53 -3.46 9.32
N SER A 134 4.67 -3.70 9.99
CA SER A 134 4.83 -4.81 10.92
C SER A 134 4.25 -4.43 12.28
N THR A 135 3.77 -5.42 13.03
CA THR A 135 3.16 -5.18 14.35
C THR A 135 4.14 -4.55 15.35
N GLY A 136 3.77 -3.39 15.89
CA GLY A 136 4.39 -2.79 17.08
C GLY A 136 5.77 -2.16 16.91
N ARG A 137 6.29 -2.00 15.69
CA ARG A 137 7.59 -1.36 15.45
C ARG A 137 7.42 0.00 14.80
N ASP A 138 8.21 0.97 15.29
CA ASP A 138 8.31 2.27 14.64
C ASP A 138 8.95 2.14 13.25
N ILE A 139 8.43 2.92 12.31
CA ILE A 139 8.85 2.92 10.91
C ILE A 139 9.83 4.08 10.71
N LYS A 140 11.09 3.77 10.43
CA LYS A 140 12.04 4.79 10.00
C LYS A 140 11.80 5.11 8.53
N LEU A 141 11.56 6.39 8.23
CA LEU A 141 11.34 6.85 6.87
C LEU A 141 12.62 6.69 6.05
N ASP A 142 12.49 5.99 4.93
CA ASP A 142 13.57 5.71 3.98
C ASP A 142 13.09 6.03 2.57
N LEU A 143 13.64 7.10 1.96
CA LEU A 143 13.28 7.51 0.60
C LEU A 143 13.68 6.49 -0.45
N GLY A 144 14.79 5.76 -0.23
CA GLY A 144 15.21 4.70 -1.15
C GLY A 144 14.20 3.56 -1.26
N ARG A 145 13.48 3.26 -0.18
CA ARG A 145 12.38 2.29 -0.22
C ARG A 145 11.18 2.81 -1.01
N ILE A 146 10.84 4.10 -0.86
CA ILE A 146 9.75 4.72 -1.63
C ILE A 146 10.11 4.71 -3.11
N GLU A 147 11.36 5.04 -3.45
CA GLU A 147 11.85 4.99 -4.82
C GLU A 147 11.81 3.57 -5.40
N GLY A 148 12.25 2.57 -4.65
CA GLY A 148 12.14 1.16 -5.04
C GLY A 148 10.70 0.75 -5.34
N ASN A 149 9.75 1.18 -4.53
CA ASN A 149 8.33 0.91 -4.74
C ASN A 149 7.73 1.73 -5.89
N ARG A 150 8.22 2.94 -6.17
CA ARG A 150 7.88 3.65 -7.42
C ARG A 150 8.31 2.85 -8.65
N ASN A 151 9.52 2.29 -8.62
CA ASN A 151 9.99 1.43 -9.70
C ASN A 151 9.15 0.15 -9.86
N PHE A 152 8.65 -0.39 -8.74
CA PHE A 152 7.69 -1.49 -8.77
C PHE A 152 6.36 -1.10 -9.43
N CYS A 153 5.78 0.06 -9.08
CA CYS A 153 4.59 0.58 -9.76
C CYS A 153 4.82 0.79 -11.27
N ASN A 154 5.99 1.32 -11.65
CA ASN A 154 6.37 1.48 -13.06
C ASN A 154 6.50 0.13 -13.76
N LYS A 155 6.99 -0.91 -13.07
CA LYS A 155 7.09 -2.27 -13.65
C LYS A 155 5.70 -2.84 -13.93
N ILE A 156 4.72 -2.63 -13.04
CA ILE A 156 3.32 -3.00 -13.25
C ILE A 156 2.76 -2.26 -14.47
N TRP A 157 2.97 -0.96 -14.56
CA TRP A 157 2.54 -0.14 -15.69
C TRP A 157 3.10 -0.64 -17.03
N ASN A 158 4.40 -0.97 -17.06
CA ASN A 158 5.02 -1.50 -18.27
C ASN A 158 4.50 -2.92 -18.63
N ALA A 159 4.24 -3.75 -17.62
CA ALA A 159 3.61 -5.06 -17.83
C ALA A 159 2.20 -4.90 -18.40
N THR A 160 1.41 -3.96 -17.87
CA THR A 160 0.09 -3.63 -18.39
C THR A 160 0.14 -3.19 -19.87
N ASN A 161 1.07 -2.29 -20.21
CA ASN A 161 1.25 -1.86 -21.59
C ASN A 161 1.61 -3.05 -22.51
N TYR A 162 2.49 -3.95 -22.07
CA TYR A 162 2.81 -5.16 -22.82
C TYR A 162 1.56 -6.03 -23.07
N VAL A 163 0.74 -6.23 -22.04
CA VAL A 163 -0.51 -7.01 -22.18
C VAL A 163 -1.46 -6.33 -23.15
N LEU A 164 -1.68 -5.02 -23.02
CA LEU A 164 -2.56 -4.26 -23.93
C LEU A 164 -2.09 -4.36 -25.38
N MET A 165 -0.80 -4.19 -25.64
CA MET A 165 -0.24 -4.30 -26.99
C MET A 165 -0.47 -5.68 -27.65
N ASN A 166 -0.61 -6.75 -26.86
CA ASN A 166 -0.81 -8.12 -27.36
C ASN A 166 -2.27 -8.60 -27.28
N CYS A 167 -3.17 -7.82 -26.65
CA CYS A 167 -4.52 -8.27 -26.32
C CYS A 167 -5.63 -7.31 -26.76
N GLU A 168 -5.39 -5.99 -26.89
CA GLU A 168 -6.45 -4.97 -27.05
C GLU A 168 -7.31 -5.17 -28.32
N ALA A 169 -6.71 -5.58 -29.44
CA ALA A 169 -7.41 -5.80 -30.70
C ALA A 169 -7.62 -7.28 -31.03
N GLU A 170 -7.34 -8.18 -30.08
CA GLU A 170 -7.22 -9.60 -30.30
C GLU A 170 -8.28 -10.39 -29.53
N ASP A 171 -8.54 -11.63 -29.96
CA ASP A 171 -9.42 -12.55 -29.26
C ASP A 171 -8.72 -13.11 -28.00
N CYS A 172 -9.18 -12.67 -26.83
CA CYS A 172 -8.70 -13.13 -25.51
C CYS A 172 -9.63 -14.17 -24.88
N GLY A 173 -10.51 -14.81 -25.65
CA GLY A 173 -11.44 -15.83 -25.16
C GLY A 173 -12.61 -15.32 -24.35
N GLN A 174 -12.86 -14.00 -24.34
CA GLN A 174 -13.99 -13.39 -23.62
C GLN A 174 -15.33 -13.64 -24.34
N THR A 175 -15.30 -13.80 -25.64
CA THR A 175 -16.48 -14.03 -26.48
C THR A 175 -16.81 -15.51 -26.67
N GLY A 176 -16.09 -16.40 -26.04
CA GLY A 176 -16.17 -17.84 -26.20
C GLY A 176 -15.16 -18.37 -27.23
N GLY A 177 -15.16 -19.68 -27.46
CA GLY A 177 -14.20 -20.39 -28.30
C GLY A 177 -13.31 -21.32 -27.51
N GLU A 178 -12.60 -22.20 -28.21
CA GLU A 178 -11.65 -23.13 -27.58
C GLU A 178 -10.44 -22.37 -27.02
N VAL A 179 -10.06 -22.70 -25.79
CA VAL A 179 -8.93 -22.10 -25.07
C VAL A 179 -7.96 -23.22 -24.71
N GLU A 180 -6.77 -23.21 -25.30
CA GLU A 180 -5.70 -24.17 -25.00
C GLU A 180 -4.63 -23.47 -24.17
N LEU A 181 -4.47 -23.90 -22.91
CA LEU A 181 -3.50 -23.33 -21.98
C LEU A 181 -2.14 -24.04 -22.10
N SER A 182 -1.09 -23.29 -22.35
CA SER A 182 0.29 -23.76 -22.28
C SER A 182 0.67 -24.20 -20.85
N LEU A 183 1.83 -24.83 -20.71
CA LEU A 183 2.37 -25.15 -19.39
C LEU A 183 2.64 -23.88 -18.56
N ALA A 184 3.12 -22.82 -19.20
CA ALA A 184 3.37 -21.52 -18.57
C ALA A 184 2.07 -20.85 -18.08
N ASP A 185 0.99 -20.92 -18.89
CA ASP A 185 -0.32 -20.39 -18.51
C ASP A 185 -0.88 -21.10 -17.26
N ARG A 186 -0.82 -22.42 -17.24
CA ARG A 186 -1.25 -23.21 -16.08
C ARG A 186 -0.39 -22.95 -14.85
N TRP A 187 0.91 -22.78 -15.03
CA TRP A 187 1.84 -22.48 -13.94
C TRP A 187 1.52 -21.12 -13.31
N ILE A 188 1.43 -20.04 -14.10
CA ILE A 188 1.21 -18.70 -13.53
C ILE A 188 -0.17 -18.57 -12.86
N ARG A 189 -1.21 -19.21 -13.41
CA ARG A 189 -2.54 -19.25 -12.78
C ARG A 189 -2.51 -19.96 -11.43
N SER A 190 -1.76 -21.06 -11.32
CA SER A 190 -1.55 -21.75 -10.04
C SER A 190 -0.76 -20.89 -9.04
N ARG A 191 0.21 -20.08 -9.53
CA ARG A 191 0.97 -19.16 -8.69
C ARG A 191 0.12 -18.00 -8.20
N LEU A 192 -0.75 -17.45 -9.07
CA LEU A 192 -1.72 -16.43 -8.72
C LEU A 192 -2.62 -16.88 -7.57
N GLN A 193 -3.20 -18.08 -7.64
CA GLN A 193 -4.06 -18.60 -6.57
C GLN A 193 -3.34 -18.70 -5.22
N LYS A 194 -2.05 -19.06 -5.22
CA LYS A 194 -1.23 -19.06 -4.00
C LYS A 194 -0.96 -17.65 -3.46
N ALA A 195 -0.75 -16.68 -4.37
CA ALA A 195 -0.55 -15.29 -3.98
C ALA A 195 -1.85 -14.71 -3.38
N GLU A 196 -2.99 -14.93 -4.02
CA GLU A 196 -4.33 -14.52 -3.52
C GLU A 196 -4.62 -15.11 -2.14
N GLN A 197 -4.38 -16.40 -1.95
CA GLN A 197 -4.55 -17.04 -0.66
C GLN A 197 -3.68 -16.38 0.40
N LYS A 198 -2.39 -16.18 0.10
CA LYS A 198 -1.44 -15.56 1.02
C LYS A 198 -1.82 -14.11 1.38
N VAL A 199 -2.27 -13.34 0.40
CA VAL A 199 -2.76 -11.97 0.62
C VAL A 199 -4.00 -11.99 1.50
N THR A 200 -4.98 -12.82 1.20
CA THR A 200 -6.23 -12.96 1.97
C THR A 200 -5.97 -13.34 3.42
N GLU A 201 -5.13 -14.36 3.65
CA GLU A 201 -4.74 -14.78 5.00
C GLU A 201 -4.02 -13.66 5.75
N SER A 202 -3.10 -12.95 5.09
CA SER A 202 -2.33 -11.87 5.69
C SER A 202 -3.21 -10.67 6.05
N MET A 203 -4.13 -10.30 5.17
CA MET A 203 -5.11 -9.24 5.41
C MET A 203 -6.05 -9.59 6.57
N GLY A 204 -6.49 -10.84 6.67
CA GLY A 204 -7.37 -11.32 7.75
C GLY A 204 -6.75 -11.19 9.16
N VAL A 205 -5.43 -11.17 9.27
CA VAL A 205 -4.68 -11.00 10.52
C VAL A 205 -3.92 -9.67 10.61
N TYR A 206 -4.25 -8.71 9.75
CA TYR A 206 -3.64 -7.36 9.69
C TYR A 206 -2.12 -7.36 9.46
N ARG A 207 -1.58 -8.37 8.77
CA ARG A 207 -0.17 -8.43 8.36
C ARG A 207 -0.02 -7.85 6.95
N PHE A 208 -0.17 -6.52 6.85
CA PHE A 208 -0.06 -5.80 5.58
C PHE A 208 1.33 -5.92 4.95
N ASP A 209 2.37 -6.05 5.77
CA ASP A 209 3.74 -6.33 5.34
C ASP A 209 3.84 -7.66 4.56
N HIS A 210 3.24 -8.74 5.06
CA HIS A 210 3.22 -10.03 4.38
C HIS A 210 2.35 -10.02 3.12
N ALA A 211 1.24 -9.29 3.13
CA ALA A 211 0.42 -9.12 1.93
C ALA A 211 1.19 -8.38 0.83
N ALA A 212 1.85 -7.27 1.17
CA ALA A 212 2.69 -6.51 0.25
C ALA A 212 3.86 -7.35 -0.30
N GLU A 213 4.53 -8.14 0.55
CA GLU A 213 5.62 -9.04 0.15
C GLU A 213 5.13 -10.10 -0.86
N ALA A 214 3.98 -10.71 -0.59
CA ALA A 214 3.41 -11.74 -1.47
C ALA A 214 3.07 -11.15 -2.85
N LEU A 215 2.44 -9.97 -2.90
CA LEU A 215 2.13 -9.25 -4.14
C LEU A 215 3.42 -8.86 -4.89
N TYR A 216 4.39 -8.27 -4.19
CA TYR A 216 5.65 -7.87 -4.80
C TYR A 216 6.36 -9.06 -5.45
N HIS A 217 6.50 -10.17 -4.71
CA HIS A 217 7.17 -11.37 -5.21
C HIS A 217 6.45 -11.97 -6.41
N PHE A 218 5.13 -12.13 -6.34
CA PHE A 218 4.35 -12.68 -7.44
C PHE A 218 4.46 -11.80 -8.71
N ILE A 219 4.20 -10.51 -8.57
CA ILE A 219 4.18 -9.59 -9.73
C ILE A 219 5.59 -9.44 -10.31
N TRP A 220 6.58 -9.15 -9.47
CA TRP A 220 7.94 -8.87 -9.96
C TRP A 220 8.59 -10.15 -10.49
N SER A 221 8.74 -11.16 -9.63
CA SER A 221 9.59 -12.30 -9.91
C SER A 221 8.91 -13.40 -10.74
N GLU A 222 7.59 -13.58 -10.61
CA GLU A 222 6.91 -14.68 -11.31
C GLU A 222 6.20 -14.18 -12.56
N TYR A 223 5.38 -13.15 -12.46
CA TYR A 223 4.64 -12.61 -13.60
C TYR A 223 5.56 -11.86 -14.58
N CYS A 224 6.26 -10.81 -14.10
CA CYS A 224 7.05 -9.97 -15.00
C CYS A 224 8.35 -10.62 -15.46
N ASP A 225 9.11 -11.28 -14.57
CA ASP A 225 10.43 -11.79 -14.93
C ASP A 225 10.36 -13.14 -15.69
N TRP A 226 9.30 -13.93 -15.44
CA TRP A 226 9.16 -15.23 -16.06
C TRP A 226 7.97 -15.32 -17.02
N TYR A 227 6.76 -15.08 -16.54
CA TYR A 227 5.58 -15.40 -17.35
C TYR A 227 5.47 -14.53 -18.60
N LEU A 228 5.70 -13.22 -18.51
CA LEU A 228 5.69 -12.36 -19.70
C LEU A 228 6.70 -12.83 -20.75
N GLU A 229 7.88 -13.30 -20.35
CA GLU A 229 8.87 -13.86 -21.28
C GLU A 229 8.44 -15.22 -21.84
N LEU A 230 7.85 -16.08 -21.02
CA LEU A 230 7.36 -17.40 -21.45
C LEU A 230 6.09 -17.33 -22.34
N SER A 231 5.37 -16.20 -22.33
CA SER A 231 4.24 -15.97 -23.23
C SER A 231 4.66 -15.66 -24.67
N LYS A 232 5.84 -15.04 -24.86
CA LYS A 232 6.33 -14.60 -26.17
C LYS A 232 6.49 -15.72 -27.19
N PRO A 233 7.04 -16.91 -26.85
CA PRO A 233 7.14 -18.01 -27.81
C PRO A 233 5.80 -18.44 -28.40
N VAL A 234 4.70 -18.35 -27.65
CA VAL A 234 3.36 -18.66 -28.15
C VAL A 234 2.81 -17.51 -28.99
N LEU A 235 2.93 -16.28 -28.51
CA LEU A 235 2.36 -15.10 -29.16
C LEU A 235 3.03 -14.76 -30.49
N TRP A 236 4.29 -15.16 -30.68
CA TRP A 236 5.10 -14.85 -31.87
C TRP A 236 5.35 -16.07 -32.77
N ASP A 237 4.70 -17.20 -32.49
CA ASP A 237 4.80 -18.38 -33.35
C ASP A 237 3.74 -18.31 -34.45
N ASP A 238 4.21 -18.16 -35.70
CA ASP A 238 3.35 -18.15 -36.89
C ASP A 238 2.54 -19.47 -37.06
N ASN A 239 2.94 -20.55 -36.39
CA ASN A 239 2.26 -21.84 -36.43
C ASN A 239 1.35 -22.07 -35.21
N ALA A 240 1.27 -21.14 -34.28
CA ALA A 240 0.38 -21.26 -33.11
C ALA A 240 -1.08 -21.32 -33.55
N THR A 241 -1.84 -22.23 -32.96
CA THR A 241 -3.29 -22.32 -33.23
C THR A 241 -4.03 -21.14 -32.58
N GLU A 242 -5.18 -20.79 -33.11
CA GLU A 242 -6.05 -19.76 -32.50
C GLU A 242 -6.42 -20.10 -31.05
N ALA A 243 -6.59 -21.38 -30.73
CA ALA A 243 -6.86 -21.84 -29.37
C ALA A 243 -5.69 -21.57 -28.41
N GLN A 244 -4.44 -21.76 -28.88
CA GLN A 244 -3.22 -21.48 -28.10
C GLN A 244 -3.01 -19.97 -27.88
N LEU A 245 -3.14 -19.17 -28.94
CA LEU A 245 -3.06 -17.71 -28.86
C LEU A 245 -4.09 -17.17 -27.88
N ARG A 246 -5.35 -17.62 -28.03
CA ARG A 246 -6.47 -17.25 -27.15
C ARG A 246 -6.19 -17.66 -25.70
N GLY A 247 -5.63 -18.84 -25.45
CA GLY A 247 -5.27 -19.35 -24.12
C GLY A 247 -4.26 -18.47 -23.41
N THR A 248 -3.19 -18.09 -24.10
CA THR A 248 -2.12 -17.23 -23.54
C THR A 248 -2.63 -15.80 -23.34
N ARG A 249 -3.37 -15.21 -24.28
CA ARG A 249 -3.96 -13.88 -24.12
C ARG A 249 -4.98 -13.83 -22.97
N HIS A 250 -5.85 -14.84 -22.87
CA HIS A 250 -6.79 -15.00 -21.76
C HIS A 250 -6.07 -15.01 -20.40
N THR A 251 -4.94 -15.71 -20.33
CA THR A 251 -4.15 -15.79 -19.09
C THR A 251 -3.44 -14.46 -18.78
N LEU A 252 -2.86 -13.79 -19.79
CA LEU A 252 -2.23 -12.47 -19.61
C LEU A 252 -3.20 -11.45 -19.02
N VAL A 253 -4.41 -11.35 -19.61
CA VAL A 253 -5.45 -10.44 -19.13
C VAL A 253 -5.94 -10.86 -17.74
N GLY A 254 -6.33 -12.13 -17.58
CA GLY A 254 -6.93 -12.60 -16.33
C GLY A 254 -6.00 -12.48 -15.12
N VAL A 255 -4.69 -12.66 -15.31
CA VAL A 255 -3.70 -12.46 -14.21
C VAL A 255 -3.50 -10.98 -13.88
N LEU A 256 -3.60 -10.10 -14.88
CA LEU A 256 -3.43 -8.66 -14.67
C LEU A 256 -4.64 -8.01 -14.01
N GLU A 257 -5.85 -8.53 -14.26
CA GLU A 257 -7.12 -8.01 -13.72
C GLU A 257 -7.38 -8.46 -12.28
N THR A 258 -6.71 -9.52 -11.82
CA THR A 258 -6.86 -10.08 -10.46
C THR A 258 -5.90 -9.41 -9.47
#